data_6a2fa13829607b0f6edfc8a78d61949e
#
_entry.id   6a2fa13829607b0f6edfc8a78d61949e
#
_cell.length_a   1.000
_cell.length_b   1.000
_cell.length_c   1.000
_cell.angle_alpha   90.00
_cell.angle_beta   90.00
_cell.angle_gamma   90.00
#
_symmetry.space_group_name_H-M   'P 1'
#
loop_
_entity.id
_entity.type
_entity.pdbx_description
1 polymer ?
#
loop_
_entity_poly.entity_id
_entity_poly.type
_entity_poly.pdbx_seq_one_letter_code
_entity_poly.pdbx_strand_id
1 'polypeptide(L)'
;MGFDKVVTMIFEEVVGCIKDGYVNEDKEITFDTRLVEDLELDFLDLTEIYGELEGIFEIDFHDEIDEAKTISDVMEHIMDQIMMGMND
;
A
#
# COMPACT_ATOMS: atom_id res chain seq x y z
N MET A 1 14.31 0.61 -15.75
CA MET A 1 14.55 2.01 -15.71
C MET A 1 13.68 2.68 -14.69
N GLY A 2 13.10 3.83 -15.05
CA GLY A 2 12.32 4.59 -14.09
C GLY A 2 11.13 3.85 -13.51
N PHE A 3 10.50 2.99 -14.31
CA PHE A 3 9.33 2.29 -13.85
C PHE A 3 9.66 1.32 -12.72
N ASP A 4 10.77 0.62 -12.83
CA ASP A 4 11.19 -0.32 -11.79
C ASP A 4 11.51 0.41 -10.49
N LYS A 5 12.09 1.59 -10.58
CA LYS A 5 12.40 2.38 -9.40
C LYS A 5 11.12 2.86 -8.72
N VAL A 6 10.13 3.25 -9.51
CA VAL A 6 8.86 3.71 -8.95
C VAL A 6 8.16 2.57 -8.23
N VAL A 7 8.13 1.38 -8.84
CA VAL A 7 7.51 0.22 -8.22
C VAL A 7 8.19 -0.11 -6.90
N THR A 8 9.53 -0.14 -6.90
CA THR A 8 10.29 -0.44 -5.69
C THR A 8 10.02 0.59 -4.61
N MET A 9 9.99 1.87 -4.98
CA MET A 9 9.74 2.94 -4.02
C MET A 9 8.36 2.80 -3.39
N ILE A 10 7.36 2.53 -4.21
CA ILE A 10 6.00 2.36 -3.70
C ILE A 10 5.92 1.16 -2.76
N PHE A 11 6.54 0.07 -3.16
CA PHE A 11 6.57 -1.13 -2.32
C PHE A 11 7.20 -0.83 -0.95
N GLU A 12 8.34 -0.16 -0.96
CA GLU A 12 9.03 0.15 0.29
C GLU A 12 8.21 1.08 1.19
N GLU A 13 7.51 2.03 0.60
CA GLU A 13 6.66 2.91 1.39
C GLU A 13 5.48 2.15 2.00
N VAL A 14 4.85 1.28 1.22
CA VAL A 14 3.74 0.48 1.72
C VAL A 14 4.21 -0.42 2.86
N VAL A 15 5.31 -1.13 2.64
CA VAL A 15 5.86 -2.04 3.66
C VAL A 15 6.26 -1.25 4.91
N GLY A 16 6.86 -0.09 4.71
CA GLY A 16 7.27 0.75 5.84
C GLY A 16 6.09 1.18 6.70
N CYS A 17 5.00 1.58 6.06
CA CYS A 17 3.80 1.97 6.81
C CYS A 17 3.25 0.78 7.59
N ILE A 18 3.25 -0.40 6.99
CA ILE A 18 2.71 -1.59 7.64
C ILE A 18 3.58 -1.99 8.83
N LYS A 19 4.88 -1.92 8.68
CA LYS A 19 5.80 -2.30 9.76
C LYS A 19 5.89 -1.26 10.87
N ASP A 20 5.35 -0.08 10.62
CA ASP A 20 5.39 1.00 11.60
C ASP A 20 4.25 0.86 12.60
N GLY A 21 4.34 -0.19 13.43
CA GLY A 21 3.40 -0.38 14.51
C GLY A 21 2.29 -1.42 14.27
N TYR A 22 2.25 -2.03 13.09
CA TYR A 22 1.19 -2.98 12.77
C TYR A 22 1.67 -4.41 12.67
N VAL A 23 2.89 -4.64 12.22
CA VAL A 23 3.47 -5.98 12.19
C VAL A 23 4.92 -5.90 12.63
N ASN A 24 5.48 -7.07 12.94
CA ASN A 24 6.87 -7.18 13.37
C ASN A 24 7.81 -6.82 12.23
N GLU A 25 8.90 -6.11 12.54
CA GLU A 25 9.87 -5.73 11.51
C GLU A 25 10.51 -6.94 10.84
N ASP A 26 10.55 -8.07 11.55
CA ASP A 26 11.12 -9.29 11.00
C ASP A 26 10.19 -10.02 10.05
N LYS A 27 8.93 -9.58 9.97
CA LYS A 27 7.96 -10.22 9.10
C LYS A 27 8.33 -10.02 7.65
N GLU A 28 8.40 -11.11 6.91
CA GLU A 28 8.70 -11.03 5.48
C GLU A 28 7.45 -10.65 4.72
N ILE A 29 7.53 -9.56 3.95
CA ILE A 29 6.42 -9.06 3.17
C ILE A 29 6.81 -9.04 1.70
N THR A 30 5.98 -9.65 0.86
CA THR A 30 6.22 -9.68 -0.58
C THR A 30 5.00 -9.10 -1.29
N PHE A 31 5.07 -9.04 -2.63
CA PHE A 31 3.94 -8.54 -3.41
C PHE A 31 2.68 -9.37 -3.20
N ASP A 32 2.84 -10.66 -2.96
CA ASP A 32 1.71 -11.59 -2.81
C ASP A 32 1.22 -11.71 -1.37
N THR A 33 1.86 -11.04 -0.43
CA THR A 33 1.45 -11.11 0.97
C THR A 33 0.03 -10.58 1.11
N ARG A 34 -0.83 -11.34 1.81
CA ARG A 34 -2.22 -10.97 2.00
C ARG A 34 -2.36 -10.13 3.27
N LEU A 35 -3.09 -9.04 3.15
CA LEU A 35 -3.19 -8.07 4.24
C LEU A 35 -3.90 -8.63 5.47
N VAL A 36 -5.01 -9.32 5.26
CA VAL A 36 -5.78 -9.85 6.37
C VAL A 36 -5.30 -11.23 6.78
N GLU A 37 -5.13 -12.13 5.82
CA GLU A 37 -4.80 -13.51 6.11
C GLU A 37 -3.38 -13.73 6.58
N ASP A 38 -2.44 -13.04 5.96
CA ASP A 38 -1.01 -13.23 6.30
C ASP A 38 -0.53 -12.26 7.36
N LEU A 39 -1.00 -11.01 7.31
CA LEU A 39 -0.55 -9.98 8.24
C LEU A 39 -1.51 -9.74 9.39
N GLU A 40 -2.68 -10.37 9.34
CA GLU A 40 -3.69 -10.29 10.39
C GLU A 40 -4.11 -8.86 10.70
N LEU A 41 -4.16 -8.03 9.65
CA LEU A 41 -4.61 -6.65 9.80
C LEU A 41 -6.14 -6.61 9.81
N ASP A 42 -6.71 -5.76 10.66
CA ASP A 42 -8.16 -5.60 10.68
C ASP A 42 -8.54 -4.33 9.93
N PHE A 43 -9.83 -4.05 9.88
CA PHE A 43 -10.35 -2.91 9.12
C PHE A 43 -9.76 -1.58 9.63
N LEU A 44 -9.64 -1.44 10.94
CA LEU A 44 -9.08 -0.21 11.51
C LEU A 44 -7.61 -0.04 11.11
N ASP A 45 -6.85 -1.14 11.17
CA ASP A 45 -5.45 -1.10 10.76
C ASP A 45 -5.32 -0.66 9.32
N LEU A 46 -6.13 -1.26 8.44
CA LEU A 46 -6.09 -0.94 7.02
C LEU A 46 -6.46 0.52 6.77
N THR A 47 -7.48 1.01 7.48
CA THR A 47 -7.91 2.39 7.32
C THR A 47 -6.78 3.36 7.69
N GLU A 48 -6.08 3.07 8.78
CA GLU A 48 -4.99 3.92 9.22
C GLU A 48 -3.80 3.87 8.25
N ILE A 49 -3.46 2.67 7.79
CA ILE A 49 -2.36 2.50 6.83
C ILE A 49 -2.67 3.24 5.54
N TYR A 50 -3.89 3.09 5.04
CA TYR A 50 -4.30 3.77 3.81
C TYR A 50 -4.29 5.28 3.98
N GLY A 51 -4.70 5.76 5.17
CA GLY A 51 -4.64 7.19 5.46
C GLY A 51 -3.23 7.73 5.37
N GLU A 52 -2.26 6.97 5.89
CA GLU A 52 -0.86 7.38 5.80
C GLU A 52 -0.38 7.41 4.36
N LEU A 53 -0.75 6.37 3.59
CA LEU A 53 -0.34 6.31 2.19
C LEU A 53 -0.97 7.43 1.37
N GLU A 54 -2.20 7.79 1.67
CA GLU A 54 -2.84 8.91 1.00
C GLU A 54 -2.05 10.20 1.23
N GLY A 55 -1.56 10.39 2.44
CA GLY A 55 -0.76 11.56 2.75
C GLY A 55 0.60 11.54 2.08
N ILE A 56 1.25 10.38 2.06
CA ILE A 56 2.57 10.25 1.47
C ILE A 56 2.56 10.48 -0.03
N PHE A 57 1.58 9.90 -0.72
CA PHE A 57 1.50 9.98 -2.18
C PHE A 57 0.53 11.05 -2.68
N GLU A 58 -0.17 11.71 -1.78
CA GLU A 58 -1.16 12.73 -2.12
C GLU A 58 -2.22 12.18 -3.06
N ILE A 59 -2.78 11.04 -2.67
CA ILE A 59 -3.81 10.35 -3.45
C ILE A 59 -5.02 10.09 -2.57
N ASP A 60 -6.07 9.52 -3.18
CA ASP A 60 -7.30 9.22 -2.47
C ASP A 60 -7.76 7.81 -2.88
N PHE A 61 -7.86 6.92 -1.91
CA PHE A 61 -8.29 5.55 -2.17
C PHE A 61 -9.79 5.42 -2.32
N HIS A 62 -10.54 6.40 -1.81
CA HIS A 62 -12.01 6.35 -1.83
C HIS A 62 -12.51 5.07 -1.15
N ASP A 63 -13.37 4.31 -1.81
CA ASP A 63 -13.97 3.10 -1.26
C ASP A 63 -13.21 1.84 -1.69
N GLU A 64 -12.11 1.99 -2.40
CA GLU A 64 -11.37 0.86 -2.94
C GLU A 64 -10.59 0.09 -1.87
N ILE A 65 -10.60 0.58 -0.64
CA ILE A 65 -9.95 -0.07 0.47
C ILE A 65 -10.41 -1.52 0.62
N ASP A 66 -11.71 -1.75 0.47
CA ASP A 66 -12.29 -3.07 0.66
C ASP A 66 -11.88 -4.07 -0.41
N GLU A 67 -11.40 -3.59 -1.55
CA GLU A 67 -11.07 -4.46 -2.67
C GLU A 67 -9.63 -4.94 -2.64
N ALA A 68 -8.77 -4.24 -1.92
CA ALA A 68 -7.37 -4.62 -1.86
C ALA A 68 -7.18 -5.79 -0.91
N LYS A 69 -6.62 -6.89 -1.42
CA LYS A 69 -6.39 -8.09 -0.63
C LYS A 69 -4.92 -8.37 -0.39
N THR A 70 -4.06 -7.93 -1.30
CA THR A 70 -2.62 -8.17 -1.22
C THR A 70 -1.86 -6.86 -1.28
N ILE A 71 -0.57 -6.95 -0.99
CA ILE A 71 0.32 -5.78 -1.13
C ILE A 71 0.27 -5.27 -2.57
N SER A 72 0.28 -6.20 -3.52
CA SER A 72 0.22 -5.84 -4.94
C SER A 72 -1.04 -5.02 -5.26
N ASP A 73 -2.18 -5.39 -4.67
CA ASP A 73 -3.42 -4.66 -4.89
C ASP A 73 -3.30 -3.21 -4.42
N VAL A 74 -2.73 -3.01 -3.24
CA VAL A 74 -2.53 -1.67 -2.70
C VAL A 74 -1.64 -0.86 -3.63
N MET A 75 -0.55 -1.47 -4.09
CA MET A 75 0.37 -0.80 -4.99
C MET A 75 -0.29 -0.40 -6.30
N GLU A 76 -1.16 -1.26 -6.84
CA GLU A 76 -1.86 -0.95 -8.07
C GLU A 76 -2.75 0.28 -7.90
N HIS A 77 -3.43 0.37 -6.77
CA HIS A 77 -4.28 1.54 -6.50
C HIS A 77 -3.45 2.81 -6.44
N ILE A 78 -2.29 2.74 -5.78
CA ILE A 78 -1.39 3.89 -5.68
C ILE A 78 -0.91 4.30 -7.06
N MET A 79 -0.47 3.32 -7.86
CA MET A 79 0.06 3.60 -9.18
C MET A 79 -1.01 4.19 -10.09
N ASP A 80 -2.23 3.66 -10.03
CA ASP A 80 -3.33 4.18 -10.84
C ASP A 80 -3.60 5.64 -10.51
N GLN A 81 -3.61 5.98 -9.23
CA GLN A 81 -3.86 7.36 -8.82
C GLN A 81 -2.74 8.29 -9.27
N ILE A 82 -1.50 7.84 -9.14
CA ILE A 82 -0.37 8.64 -9.58
C ILE A 82 -0.43 8.89 -11.08
N MET A 83 -0.72 7.84 -11.83
CA MET A 83 -0.79 7.95 -13.29
C MET A 83 -1.95 8.86 -13.73
N MET A 84 -3.07 8.78 -13.04
CA MET A 84 -4.20 9.65 -13.34
C MET A 84 -3.85 11.11 -13.08
N GLY A 85 -3.13 11.37 -12.00
CA GLY A 85 -2.69 12.72 -11.68
C GLY A 85 -1.72 13.29 -12.70
N MET A 86 -0.91 12.43 -13.31
CA MET A 86 0.06 12.86 -14.30
C MET A 86 -0.56 13.23 -15.63
N ASN A 87 -1.79 12.83 -15.86
CA ASN A 87 -2.47 13.12 -17.11
C ASN A 87 -3.14 14.49 -17.12
N ASP A 88 -3.12 15.17 -16.01
CA ASP A 88 -3.65 16.53 -15.93
C ASP A 88 -2.62 17.57 -16.41
#